data_1659b8543360f76103bdd6e90bccdb07
#
_entry.id   1659b8543360f76103bdd6e90bccdb07
#
_cell.length_a   1.000
_cell.length_b   1.000
_cell.length_c   1.000
_cell.angle_alpha   90.00
_cell.angle_beta   90.00
_cell.angle_gamma   90.00
#
_symmetry.space_group_name_H-M   'P 1'
#
loop_
_entity.id
_entity.type
_entity.pdbx_description
1 polymer ?
#
loop_
_entity_poly.entity_id
_entity_poly.type
_entity_poly.pdbx_seq_one_letter_code
_entity_poly.pdbx_strand_id
1 'polypeptide(L)'
;MTNSDAPLADVRVVECSMLGPAAITTCLADLGADVLKVEPPQGDYVREMTWPIVEGESLMHLHIHRGKRSVTLDLRNPDAVEVYKDLVRGADAVVEAMRPGALERRGLGYERLKEVNPQIVFCTLSGYGMTGPYRDLPAHGIAFDTWAGVVSPAYDDDGTCYMPEHPSIGIHAGPLLGAFALLAGVTRARATGEGCQIEVAQSDAAAYMDWYRIETWKAYERPESEVTGNPSDDYERRAPGTAGMREGVRYQMYEAADGHVLFMASEQAFWKNFCEGVGRMDLYERWPGKPYADHARNNRELQHELREIFKTKTAAEWIAFGNEVNTPIAPVNSARSIADDPQFRDRFPWIPASRLGADEIPLPVHVLGEELPEPTRAPKVGEHTDEVLADVLGYEPSRIAALRESGALG
;
A
#
# COMPACT_ATOMS: atom_id res chain seq x y z
N MET A 1 23.16 9.07 12.33
CA MET A 1 23.48 9.58 10.99
C MET A 1 22.78 10.92 10.85
N THR A 2 23.40 11.88 10.23
CA THR A 2 22.72 13.13 9.87
C THR A 2 21.73 12.79 8.76
N ASN A 3 20.54 13.41 8.77
CA ASN A 3 19.49 13.19 7.75
C ASN A 3 19.98 13.44 6.30
N SER A 4 21.19 14.00 6.15
CA SER A 4 21.84 14.32 4.87
C SER A 4 22.22 13.10 4.00
N ASP A 5 22.28 11.91 4.57
CA ASP A 5 22.75 10.70 3.88
C ASP A 5 21.58 9.78 3.48
N ALA A 6 20.33 10.18 3.80
CA ALA A 6 19.15 9.44 3.43
C ALA A 6 18.87 9.52 1.91
N PRO A 7 18.26 8.49 1.30
CA PRO A 7 18.00 8.45 -0.14
C PRO A 7 17.22 9.63 -0.71
N LEU A 8 16.36 10.26 0.08
CA LEU A 8 15.53 11.40 -0.31
C LEU A 8 15.79 12.67 0.55
N ALA A 9 16.97 12.77 1.18
CA ALA A 9 17.31 13.90 2.06
C ALA A 9 17.22 15.27 1.39
N ASP A 10 17.34 15.32 0.07
CA ASP A 10 17.28 16.52 -0.75
C ASP A 10 15.90 16.78 -1.40
N VAL A 11 14.88 15.96 -1.05
CA VAL A 11 13.52 16.09 -1.58
C VAL A 11 12.63 16.75 -0.55
N ARG A 12 11.97 17.85 -0.93
CA ARG A 12 10.94 18.52 -0.11
C ARG A 12 9.57 18.43 -0.75
N VAL A 13 8.58 18.02 0.06
CA VAL A 13 7.19 17.87 -0.39
C VAL A 13 6.27 18.72 0.46
N VAL A 14 5.41 19.50 -0.15
CA VAL A 14 4.29 20.18 0.51
C VAL A 14 3.04 19.32 0.33
N GLU A 15 2.53 18.79 1.42
CA GLU A 15 1.37 17.90 1.42
C GLU A 15 0.13 18.65 1.92
N CYS A 16 -0.93 18.70 1.10
CA CYS A 16 -2.26 19.21 1.45
C CYS A 16 -3.30 18.12 1.22
N SER A 17 -3.18 17.04 1.96
CA SER A 17 -4.07 15.88 1.91
C SER A 17 -4.54 15.50 3.30
N MET A 18 -5.64 14.77 3.39
CA MET A 18 -6.18 14.26 4.65
C MET A 18 -6.49 12.78 4.51
N LEU A 19 -6.53 12.06 5.61
CA LEU A 19 -6.87 10.64 5.67
C LEU A 19 -5.90 9.76 4.85
N GLY A 20 -6.37 8.63 4.31
CA GLY A 20 -5.59 7.65 3.55
C GLY A 20 -4.69 8.22 2.44
N PRO A 21 -5.10 9.22 1.66
CA PRO A 21 -4.25 9.89 0.68
C PRO A 21 -2.92 10.43 1.21
N ALA A 22 -2.87 10.82 2.48
CA ALA A 22 -1.63 11.26 3.13
C ALA A 22 -0.54 10.18 3.17
N ALA A 23 -0.88 8.91 2.97
CA ALA A 23 0.08 7.82 2.91
C ALA A 23 1.06 7.90 1.72
N ILE A 24 0.80 8.72 0.68
CA ILE A 24 1.77 8.97 -0.41
C ILE A 24 3.11 9.40 0.17
N THR A 25 3.08 10.35 1.09
CA THR A 25 4.29 10.99 1.59
C THR A 25 4.91 10.27 2.78
N THR A 26 4.23 9.28 3.37
CA THR A 26 4.77 8.49 4.48
C THR A 26 6.00 7.70 4.07
N CYS A 27 5.93 6.98 2.94
CA CYS A 27 7.08 6.23 2.44
C CYS A 27 8.22 7.17 1.98
N LEU A 28 7.91 8.38 1.54
CA LEU A 28 8.93 9.38 1.19
C LEU A 28 9.62 9.91 2.45
N ALA A 29 8.85 10.18 3.52
CA ALA A 29 9.40 10.59 4.82
C ALA A 29 10.28 9.49 5.44
N ASP A 30 9.84 8.23 5.36
CA ASP A 30 10.65 7.08 5.82
C ASP A 30 11.97 6.93 5.03
N LEU A 31 12.03 7.42 3.78
CA LEU A 31 13.24 7.49 2.97
C LEU A 31 14.02 8.82 3.14
N GLY A 32 13.60 9.68 4.06
CA GLY A 32 14.30 10.90 4.45
C GLY A 32 13.83 12.20 3.80
N ALA A 33 12.77 12.19 3.01
CA ALA A 33 12.22 13.42 2.45
C ALA A 33 11.67 14.35 3.53
N ASP A 34 11.85 15.66 3.32
CA ASP A 34 11.27 16.72 4.17
C ASP A 34 9.81 16.94 3.77
N VAL A 35 8.87 16.36 4.51
CA VAL A 35 7.44 16.45 4.23
C VAL A 35 6.78 17.48 5.13
N LEU A 36 6.31 18.57 4.53
CA LEU A 36 5.56 19.63 5.18
C LEU A 36 4.06 19.38 4.98
N LYS A 37 3.41 18.81 6.01
CA LYS A 37 1.96 18.59 6.00
C LYS A 37 1.25 19.90 6.36
N VAL A 38 0.63 20.52 5.37
CA VAL A 38 -0.25 21.67 5.53
C VAL A 38 -1.65 21.18 5.87
N GLU A 39 -2.13 21.56 7.04
CA GLU A 39 -3.45 21.18 7.54
C GLU A 39 -4.22 22.40 8.05
N PRO A 40 -5.56 22.36 8.06
CA PRO A 40 -6.36 23.44 8.62
C PRO A 40 -6.10 23.59 10.12
N PRO A 41 -6.48 24.71 10.75
CA PRO A 41 -6.25 24.94 12.18
C PRO A 41 -6.76 23.86 13.13
N GLN A 42 -7.84 23.16 12.76
CA GLN A 42 -8.40 22.04 13.52
C GLN A 42 -7.66 20.72 13.28
N GLY A 43 -6.73 20.69 12.31
CA GLY A 43 -5.98 19.50 11.94
C GLY A 43 -6.73 18.52 11.04
N ASP A 44 -6.06 17.40 10.74
CA ASP A 44 -6.63 16.27 10.01
C ASP A 44 -7.48 15.42 10.96
N TYR A 45 -8.75 15.21 10.63
CA TYR A 45 -9.68 14.45 11.46
C TYR A 45 -9.34 12.96 11.58
N VAL A 46 -8.38 12.45 10.82
CA VAL A 46 -7.86 11.08 10.98
C VAL A 46 -7.29 10.83 12.38
N ARG A 47 -6.90 11.87 13.09
CA ARG A 47 -6.39 11.80 14.49
C ARG A 47 -7.36 11.12 15.43
N GLU A 48 -8.67 11.26 15.20
CA GLU A 48 -9.73 10.82 16.10
C GLU A 48 -10.65 9.76 15.46
N MET A 49 -10.50 9.50 14.17
CA MET A 49 -11.54 8.81 13.38
C MET A 49 -11.48 7.29 13.45
N THR A 50 -10.32 6.68 13.53
CA THR A 50 -10.17 5.25 13.34
C THR A 50 -9.79 4.49 14.61
N TRP A 51 -10.10 3.22 14.66
CA TRP A 51 -9.68 2.27 15.68
C TRP A 51 -8.36 1.60 15.33
N PRO A 52 -7.51 1.27 16.31
CA PRO A 52 -7.60 1.66 17.73
C PRO A 52 -7.16 3.11 17.97
N ILE A 53 -7.61 3.67 19.10
CA ILE A 53 -7.08 4.93 19.64
C ILE A 53 -5.98 4.57 20.64
N VAL A 54 -4.79 5.11 20.47
CA VAL A 54 -3.62 4.89 21.31
C VAL A 54 -3.24 6.25 21.92
N GLU A 55 -3.28 6.37 23.23
CA GLU A 55 -2.96 7.61 23.95
C GLU A 55 -3.69 8.87 23.42
N GLY A 56 -4.90 8.69 22.88
CA GLY A 56 -5.74 9.79 22.37
C GLY A 56 -5.60 10.06 20.86
N GLU A 57 -4.72 9.36 20.16
CA GLU A 57 -4.53 9.46 18.69
C GLU A 57 -4.85 8.14 18.00
N SER A 58 -5.42 8.18 16.79
CA SER A 58 -5.71 6.95 16.04
C SER A 58 -4.41 6.30 15.53
N LEU A 59 -4.38 4.97 15.54
CA LEU A 59 -3.25 4.22 15.00
C LEU A 59 -2.98 4.59 13.53
N MET A 60 -4.04 4.86 12.75
CA MET A 60 -3.89 5.31 11.38
C MET A 60 -3.15 6.64 11.29
N HIS A 61 -3.48 7.62 12.16
CA HIS A 61 -2.76 8.89 12.22
C HIS A 61 -1.28 8.67 12.54
N LEU A 62 -0.98 7.90 13.57
CA LEU A 62 0.40 7.61 13.98
C LEU A 62 1.19 7.04 12.80
N HIS A 63 0.65 6.05 12.09
CA HIS A 63 1.33 5.39 10.99
C HIS A 63 1.52 6.28 9.75
N ILE A 64 0.46 6.95 9.28
CA ILE A 64 0.53 7.69 7.99
C ILE A 64 1.17 9.06 8.10
N HIS A 65 1.36 9.58 9.32
CA HIS A 65 1.94 10.93 9.52
C HIS A 65 3.31 10.91 10.21
N ARG A 66 3.84 9.74 10.54
CA ARG A 66 5.21 9.64 11.06
C ARG A 66 6.22 10.28 10.11
N GLY A 67 7.26 10.86 10.66
CA GLY A 67 8.34 11.49 9.90
C GLY A 67 7.99 12.83 9.23
N LYS A 68 6.77 13.34 9.42
CA LYS A 68 6.32 14.61 8.81
C LYS A 68 6.40 15.78 9.78
N ARG A 69 6.40 17.00 9.25
CA ARG A 69 6.26 18.25 9.99
C ARG A 69 4.90 18.87 9.72
N SER A 70 4.11 19.15 10.77
CA SER A 70 2.78 19.77 10.63
C SER A 70 2.87 21.30 10.66
N VAL A 71 2.23 21.93 9.68
CA VAL A 71 2.06 23.37 9.54
C VAL A 71 0.58 23.69 9.40
N THR A 72 0.03 24.51 10.28
CA THR A 72 -1.37 24.95 10.16
C THR A 72 -1.50 26.19 9.28
N LEU A 73 -2.39 26.12 8.29
CA LEU A 73 -2.78 27.24 7.43
C LEU A 73 -4.28 27.21 7.16
N ASP A 74 -4.98 28.29 7.44
CA ASP A 74 -6.35 28.46 6.98
C ASP A 74 -6.37 28.97 5.51
N LEU A 75 -6.37 28.06 4.56
CA LEU A 75 -6.36 28.41 3.13
C LEU A 75 -7.63 29.17 2.64
N ARG A 76 -8.55 29.53 3.53
CA ARG A 76 -9.62 30.50 3.25
C ARG A 76 -9.13 31.94 3.47
N ASN A 77 -8.03 32.11 4.21
CA ASN A 77 -7.40 33.39 4.47
C ASN A 77 -6.38 33.68 3.34
N PRO A 78 -6.45 34.86 2.68
CA PRO A 78 -5.50 35.22 1.63
C PRO A 78 -4.03 35.21 2.06
N ASP A 79 -3.72 35.59 3.32
CA ASP A 79 -2.36 35.60 3.83
C ASP A 79 -1.81 34.15 3.91
N ALA A 80 -2.64 33.18 4.33
CA ALA A 80 -2.26 31.77 4.35
C ALA A 80 -2.00 31.22 2.94
N VAL A 81 -2.73 31.69 1.94
CA VAL A 81 -2.50 31.31 0.52
C VAL A 81 -1.11 31.79 0.05
N GLU A 82 -0.68 32.99 0.44
CA GLU A 82 0.66 33.48 0.12
C GLU A 82 1.75 32.68 0.86
N VAL A 83 1.53 32.35 2.14
CA VAL A 83 2.44 31.46 2.89
C VAL A 83 2.57 30.10 2.17
N TYR A 84 1.47 29.51 1.71
CA TYR A 84 1.48 28.25 0.97
C TYR A 84 2.33 28.36 -0.32
N LYS A 85 2.20 29.45 -1.07
CA LYS A 85 3.02 29.71 -2.26
C LYS A 85 4.50 29.85 -1.91
N ASP A 86 4.80 30.49 -0.76
CA ASP A 86 6.19 30.62 -0.28
C ASP A 86 6.79 29.25 0.05
N LEU A 87 6.02 28.32 0.66
CA LEU A 87 6.46 26.93 0.85
C LEU A 87 6.73 26.21 -0.46
N VAL A 88 5.88 26.41 -1.47
CA VAL A 88 6.02 25.77 -2.80
C VAL A 88 7.26 26.26 -3.57
N ARG A 89 7.73 27.50 -3.35
CA ARG A 89 8.95 27.98 -4.01
C ARG A 89 10.18 27.12 -3.75
N GLY A 90 10.27 26.56 -2.55
CA GLY A 90 11.39 25.71 -2.13
C GLY A 90 11.09 24.21 -2.13
N ALA A 91 9.98 23.79 -2.72
CA ALA A 91 9.56 22.39 -2.76
C ALA A 91 9.81 21.75 -4.13
N ASP A 92 10.08 20.44 -4.14
CA ASP A 92 10.14 19.64 -5.36
C ASP A 92 8.74 19.20 -5.79
N ALA A 93 7.85 18.97 -4.82
CA ALA A 93 6.51 18.47 -5.12
C ALA A 93 5.42 19.02 -4.19
N VAL A 94 4.21 19.05 -4.72
CA VAL A 94 2.96 19.22 -3.99
C VAL A 94 2.15 17.95 -4.09
N VAL A 95 1.61 17.47 -2.98
CA VAL A 95 0.63 16.39 -2.92
C VAL A 95 -0.70 16.93 -2.41
N GLU A 96 -1.78 16.67 -3.14
CA GLU A 96 -3.12 17.04 -2.72
C GLU A 96 -4.12 15.92 -2.94
N ALA A 97 -5.21 15.91 -2.18
CA ALA A 97 -6.29 14.95 -2.30
C ALA A 97 -7.65 15.59 -1.97
N MET A 98 -7.82 16.82 -2.40
CA MET A 98 -9.07 17.54 -2.21
C MET A 98 -10.08 17.18 -3.33
N ARG A 99 -11.32 17.59 -3.16
CA ARG A 99 -12.29 17.49 -4.25
C ARG A 99 -11.81 18.27 -5.47
N PRO A 100 -12.05 17.77 -6.69
CA PRO A 100 -11.62 18.43 -7.92
C PRO A 100 -11.92 19.94 -7.94
N GLY A 101 -10.92 20.73 -8.28
CA GLY A 101 -11.02 22.19 -8.33
C GLY A 101 -10.97 22.90 -6.98
N ALA A 102 -10.75 22.22 -5.86
CA ALA A 102 -10.74 22.88 -4.55
C ALA A 102 -9.54 23.80 -4.34
N LEU A 103 -8.36 23.39 -4.73
CA LEU A 103 -7.14 24.21 -4.68
C LEU A 103 -7.12 25.25 -5.78
N GLU A 104 -7.60 24.93 -6.99
CA GLU A 104 -7.73 25.88 -8.10
C GLU A 104 -8.56 27.11 -7.71
N ARG A 105 -9.71 26.91 -7.04
CA ARG A 105 -10.57 28.00 -6.55
C ARG A 105 -9.90 28.91 -5.54
N ARG A 106 -8.83 28.44 -4.91
CA ARG A 106 -8.01 29.20 -3.96
C ARG A 106 -6.76 29.82 -4.60
N GLY A 107 -6.58 29.64 -5.92
CA GLY A 107 -5.38 30.08 -6.62
C GLY A 107 -4.13 29.26 -6.33
N LEU A 108 -4.31 28.00 -5.91
CA LEU A 108 -3.28 27.03 -5.56
C LEU A 108 -3.30 25.77 -6.47
N GLY A 109 -3.97 25.85 -7.62
CA GLY A 109 -3.89 24.79 -8.64
C GLY A 109 -2.56 24.79 -9.37
N TYR A 110 -2.28 23.70 -10.11
CA TYR A 110 -0.99 23.49 -10.78
C TYR A 110 -0.52 24.67 -11.61
N GLU A 111 -1.36 25.25 -12.47
CA GLU A 111 -0.96 26.35 -13.36
C GLU A 111 -0.48 27.59 -12.59
N ARG A 112 -1.09 27.87 -11.44
CA ARG A 112 -0.68 28.97 -10.57
C ARG A 112 0.59 28.66 -9.79
N LEU A 113 0.73 27.43 -9.31
CA LEU A 113 1.93 27.03 -8.58
C LEU A 113 3.14 26.88 -9.51
N LYS A 114 2.93 26.52 -10.78
CA LYS A 114 3.97 26.51 -11.81
C LYS A 114 4.53 27.92 -12.09
N GLU A 115 3.70 28.96 -11.97
CA GLU A 115 4.19 30.35 -12.07
C GLU A 115 5.14 30.71 -10.91
N VAL A 116 4.91 30.10 -9.73
CA VAL A 116 5.72 30.30 -8.51
C VAL A 116 6.99 29.44 -8.53
N ASN A 117 6.87 28.20 -9.00
CA ASN A 117 7.97 27.25 -9.13
C ASN A 117 7.79 26.43 -10.42
N PRO A 118 8.51 26.78 -11.51
CA PRO A 118 8.38 26.08 -12.80
C PRO A 118 8.72 24.59 -12.77
N GLN A 119 9.49 24.15 -11.76
CA GLN A 119 9.88 22.74 -11.62
C GLN A 119 8.94 21.94 -10.72
N ILE A 120 7.88 22.56 -10.18
CA ILE A 120 7.00 21.89 -9.23
C ILE A 120 6.30 20.66 -9.84
N VAL A 121 6.37 19.54 -9.16
CA VAL A 121 5.59 18.35 -9.47
C VAL A 121 4.32 18.38 -8.64
N PHE A 122 3.17 18.44 -9.28
CA PHE A 122 1.88 18.52 -8.62
C PHE A 122 1.16 17.17 -8.73
N CYS A 123 1.03 16.46 -7.62
CA CYS A 123 0.43 15.12 -7.59
C CYS A 123 -0.94 15.17 -6.89
N THR A 124 -1.98 14.84 -7.64
CA THR A 124 -3.34 14.69 -7.11
C THR A 124 -3.65 13.21 -6.90
N LEU A 125 -4.06 12.83 -5.67
CA LEU A 125 -4.65 11.53 -5.38
C LEU A 125 -6.15 11.68 -5.26
N SER A 126 -6.88 11.18 -6.24
CA SER A 126 -8.35 11.24 -6.31
C SER A 126 -9.00 9.90 -5.95
N GLY A 127 -10.31 9.90 -5.74
CA GLY A 127 -11.09 8.68 -5.57
C GLY A 127 -11.28 7.93 -6.89
N TYR A 128 -11.97 8.58 -7.83
CA TYR A 128 -12.36 8.03 -9.13
C TYR A 128 -11.76 8.75 -10.32
N GLY A 129 -10.72 9.54 -10.12
CA GLY A 129 -10.09 10.30 -11.18
C GLY A 129 -10.56 11.76 -11.28
N MET A 130 -9.73 12.58 -11.95
CA MET A 130 -10.03 13.98 -12.26
C MET A 130 -10.85 14.12 -13.54
N THR A 131 -11.15 13.01 -14.21
CA THR A 131 -11.94 12.90 -15.44
C THR A 131 -12.96 11.77 -15.33
N GLY A 132 -13.78 11.59 -16.36
CA GLY A 132 -14.76 10.50 -16.42
C GLY A 132 -16.06 10.78 -15.65
N PRO A 133 -17.05 9.85 -15.76
CA PRO A 133 -18.39 10.06 -15.24
C PRO A 133 -18.49 10.10 -13.71
N TYR A 134 -17.50 9.52 -12.99
CA TYR A 134 -17.49 9.47 -11.53
C TYR A 134 -16.56 10.51 -10.88
N ARG A 135 -16.00 11.42 -11.66
CA ARG A 135 -15.09 12.47 -11.18
C ARG A 135 -15.56 13.18 -9.91
N ASP A 136 -16.83 13.55 -9.87
CA ASP A 136 -17.43 14.32 -8.78
C ASP A 136 -18.19 13.45 -7.77
N LEU A 137 -18.14 12.11 -7.91
CA LEU A 137 -18.79 11.18 -7.00
C LEU A 137 -18.06 11.16 -5.64
N PRO A 138 -18.74 11.54 -4.53
CA PRO A 138 -18.16 11.39 -3.20
C PRO A 138 -17.94 9.92 -2.87
N ALA A 139 -16.75 9.59 -2.33
CA ALA A 139 -16.44 8.22 -1.96
C ALA A 139 -15.49 8.16 -0.76
N HIS A 140 -15.44 6.98 -0.14
CA HIS A 140 -14.49 6.60 0.89
C HIS A 140 -13.73 5.35 0.45
N GLY A 141 -12.61 5.04 1.10
CA GLY A 141 -11.61 4.07 0.67
C GLY A 141 -12.11 2.72 0.17
N ILE A 142 -13.10 2.12 0.83
CA ILE A 142 -13.64 0.80 0.46
C ILE A 142 -14.44 0.84 -0.86
N ALA A 143 -14.99 2.00 -1.22
CA ALA A 143 -15.74 2.17 -2.47
C ALA A 143 -14.88 1.89 -3.72
N PHE A 144 -13.57 2.07 -3.63
CA PHE A 144 -12.65 1.84 -4.75
C PHE A 144 -12.47 0.35 -5.02
N ASP A 145 -12.39 -0.46 -3.95
CA ASP A 145 -12.29 -1.91 -4.04
C ASP A 145 -13.56 -2.55 -4.56
N THR A 146 -14.74 -2.06 -4.13
CA THR A 146 -16.04 -2.53 -4.65
C THR A 146 -16.22 -2.18 -6.12
N TRP A 147 -15.83 -0.97 -6.52
CA TRP A 147 -15.89 -0.53 -7.91
C TRP A 147 -14.96 -1.37 -8.82
N ALA A 148 -13.76 -1.67 -8.35
CA ALA A 148 -12.79 -2.50 -9.07
C ALA A 148 -13.19 -4.00 -9.09
N GLY A 149 -14.23 -4.38 -8.37
CA GLY A 149 -14.68 -5.78 -8.26
C GLY A 149 -13.75 -6.65 -7.40
N VAL A 150 -12.87 -6.05 -6.61
CA VAL A 150 -11.97 -6.76 -5.68
C VAL A 150 -12.78 -7.49 -4.61
N VAL A 151 -13.86 -6.88 -4.14
CA VAL A 151 -14.76 -7.45 -3.15
C VAL A 151 -16.16 -7.64 -3.73
N SER A 152 -16.72 -8.82 -3.51
CA SER A 152 -18.11 -9.13 -3.88
C SER A 152 -19.00 -9.11 -2.65
N PRO A 153 -20.29 -8.76 -2.80
CA PRO A 153 -21.22 -8.82 -1.69
C PRO A 153 -21.35 -10.26 -1.15
N ALA A 154 -21.44 -10.39 0.16
CA ALA A 154 -21.81 -11.60 0.85
C ALA A 154 -23.24 -11.49 1.39
N TYR A 155 -23.83 -12.60 1.80
CA TYR A 155 -25.20 -12.66 2.27
C TYR A 155 -25.29 -13.49 3.52
N ASP A 156 -26.03 -13.00 4.52
CA ASP A 156 -26.43 -13.75 5.70
C ASP A 156 -27.53 -14.76 5.37
N ASP A 157 -27.85 -15.63 6.33
CA ASP A 157 -28.85 -16.68 6.18
C ASP A 157 -30.26 -16.15 5.90
N ASP A 158 -30.55 -14.91 6.32
CA ASP A 158 -31.82 -14.20 6.05
C ASP A 158 -31.85 -13.47 4.71
N GLY A 159 -30.76 -13.53 3.94
CA GLY A 159 -30.61 -12.85 2.65
C GLY A 159 -30.15 -11.40 2.76
N THR A 160 -29.79 -10.90 3.94
CA THR A 160 -29.22 -9.55 4.10
C THR A 160 -27.85 -9.49 3.45
N CYS A 161 -27.68 -8.52 2.55
CA CYS A 161 -26.43 -8.26 1.84
C CYS A 161 -25.48 -7.48 2.74
N TYR A 162 -24.23 -7.94 2.84
CA TYR A 162 -23.17 -7.22 3.55
C TYR A 162 -21.83 -7.27 2.81
N MET A 163 -20.92 -6.41 3.23
CA MET A 163 -19.56 -6.37 2.72
C MET A 163 -18.65 -7.23 3.63
N PRO A 164 -18.06 -8.31 3.11
CA PRO A 164 -17.15 -9.13 3.89
C PRO A 164 -15.84 -8.40 4.20
N GLU A 165 -15.13 -8.85 5.23
CA GLU A 165 -13.76 -8.41 5.47
C GLU A 165 -12.87 -8.71 4.26
N HIS A 166 -12.08 -7.74 3.86
CA HIS A 166 -11.14 -7.85 2.75
C HIS A 166 -9.97 -6.89 2.92
N PRO A 167 -8.80 -7.19 2.32
CA PRO A 167 -7.71 -6.23 2.24
C PRO A 167 -8.12 -5.01 1.42
N SER A 168 -7.95 -3.82 1.98
CA SER A 168 -8.25 -2.56 1.28
C SER A 168 -7.14 -2.24 0.28
N ILE A 169 -7.31 -2.62 -0.98
CA ILE A 169 -6.28 -2.48 -2.02
C ILE A 169 -6.16 -1.02 -2.49
N GLY A 170 -7.27 -0.36 -2.81
CA GLY A 170 -7.25 0.97 -3.43
C GLY A 170 -6.60 2.03 -2.55
N ILE A 171 -6.89 2.03 -1.25
CA ILE A 171 -6.31 3.00 -0.29
C ILE A 171 -4.84 2.77 0.03
N HIS A 172 -4.30 1.61 -0.29
CA HIS A 172 -2.87 1.31 -0.14
C HIS A 172 -2.12 1.43 -1.47
N ALA A 173 -2.66 0.88 -2.54
CA ALA A 173 -2.04 0.91 -3.87
C ALA A 173 -2.02 2.33 -4.47
N GLY A 174 -3.09 3.09 -4.30
CA GLY A 174 -3.16 4.49 -4.78
C GLY A 174 -2.00 5.34 -4.28
N PRO A 175 -1.79 5.44 -2.95
CA PRO A 175 -0.64 6.15 -2.39
C PRO A 175 0.72 5.64 -2.87
N LEU A 176 0.94 4.34 -2.96
CA LEU A 176 2.21 3.78 -3.44
C LEU A 176 2.48 4.13 -4.90
N LEU A 177 1.47 4.03 -5.78
CA LEU A 177 1.58 4.46 -7.17
C LEU A 177 1.75 5.98 -7.28
N GLY A 178 1.10 6.74 -6.39
CA GLY A 178 1.28 8.19 -6.28
C GLY A 178 2.71 8.57 -5.91
N ALA A 179 3.30 7.92 -4.92
CA ALA A 179 4.69 8.13 -4.53
C ALA A 179 5.67 7.77 -5.65
N PHE A 180 5.45 6.65 -6.32
CA PHE A 180 6.24 6.22 -7.49
C PHE A 180 6.18 7.26 -8.62
N ALA A 181 4.98 7.69 -9.00
CA ALA A 181 4.77 8.66 -10.06
C ALA A 181 5.35 10.04 -9.70
N LEU A 182 5.22 10.46 -8.43
CA LEU A 182 5.79 11.70 -7.92
C LEU A 182 7.31 11.70 -8.06
N LEU A 183 8.00 10.63 -7.63
CA LEU A 183 9.46 10.54 -7.76
C LEU A 183 9.93 10.51 -9.23
N ALA A 184 9.18 9.86 -10.11
CA ALA A 184 9.43 9.92 -11.56
C ALA A 184 9.29 11.36 -12.08
N GLY A 185 8.26 12.09 -11.62
CA GLY A 185 8.06 13.50 -11.92
C GLY A 185 9.21 14.39 -11.42
N VAL A 186 9.65 14.22 -10.18
CA VAL A 186 10.77 14.96 -9.58
C VAL A 186 12.06 14.68 -10.34
N THR A 187 12.34 13.41 -10.67
CA THR A 187 13.50 13.03 -11.47
C THR A 187 13.49 13.73 -12.83
N ARG A 188 12.34 13.76 -13.50
CA ARG A 188 12.18 14.48 -14.77
C ARG A 188 12.36 16.00 -14.58
N ALA A 189 11.72 16.59 -13.58
CA ALA A 189 11.77 18.02 -13.34
C ALA A 189 13.21 18.50 -13.08
N ARG A 190 13.96 17.76 -12.29
CA ARG A 190 15.39 18.04 -12.05
C ARG A 190 16.24 17.94 -13.31
N ALA A 191 15.94 17.00 -14.21
CA ALA A 191 16.67 16.82 -15.46
C ALA A 191 16.33 17.86 -16.53
N THR A 192 15.09 18.35 -16.57
CA THR A 192 14.58 19.22 -17.65
C THR A 192 14.38 20.68 -17.24
N GLY A 193 14.29 20.97 -15.94
CA GLY A 193 13.87 22.27 -15.42
C GLY A 193 12.35 22.51 -15.48
N GLU A 194 11.56 21.50 -15.87
CA GLU A 194 10.11 21.61 -16.05
C GLU A 194 9.36 20.60 -15.17
N GLY A 195 8.51 21.12 -14.31
CA GLY A 195 7.57 20.32 -13.51
C GLY A 195 6.45 19.69 -14.34
N CYS A 196 5.58 18.94 -13.66
CA CYS A 196 4.42 18.31 -14.30
C CYS A 196 3.25 18.16 -13.31
N GLN A 197 2.07 18.01 -13.87
CA GLN A 197 0.90 17.58 -13.12
C GLN A 197 0.70 16.07 -13.29
N ILE A 198 0.48 15.36 -12.18
CA ILE A 198 0.28 13.92 -12.09
C ILE A 198 -1.04 13.69 -11.39
N GLU A 199 -1.76 12.69 -11.83
CA GLU A 199 -2.96 12.20 -11.18
C GLU A 199 -2.86 10.70 -10.96
N VAL A 200 -3.34 10.23 -9.80
CA VAL A 200 -3.58 8.81 -9.51
C VAL A 200 -4.96 8.68 -8.88
N ALA A 201 -5.81 7.82 -9.47
CA ALA A 201 -7.08 7.45 -8.88
C ALA A 201 -6.95 6.17 -8.05
N GLN A 202 -7.51 6.16 -6.85
CA GLN A 202 -7.48 4.98 -5.98
C GLN A 202 -8.30 3.83 -6.58
N SER A 203 -9.38 4.12 -7.29
CA SER A 203 -10.16 3.13 -8.06
C SER A 203 -9.32 2.44 -9.13
N ASP A 204 -8.58 3.23 -9.92
CA ASP A 204 -7.74 2.71 -11.00
C ASP A 204 -6.59 1.88 -10.43
N ALA A 205 -6.03 2.32 -9.30
CA ALA A 205 -5.00 1.58 -8.58
C ALA A 205 -5.52 0.22 -8.08
N ALA A 206 -6.75 0.16 -7.55
CA ALA A 206 -7.37 -1.10 -7.14
C ALA A 206 -7.57 -2.04 -8.33
N ALA A 207 -8.09 -1.52 -9.45
CA ALA A 207 -8.26 -2.30 -10.68
C ALA A 207 -6.92 -2.77 -11.26
N TYR A 208 -5.91 -1.90 -11.26
CA TYR A 208 -4.57 -2.25 -11.75
C TYR A 208 -3.91 -3.35 -10.90
N MET A 209 -4.07 -3.35 -9.60
CA MET A 209 -3.54 -4.43 -8.74
C MET A 209 -4.22 -5.77 -8.98
N ASP A 210 -5.47 -5.77 -9.42
CA ASP A 210 -6.22 -6.97 -9.77
C ASP A 210 -6.27 -7.24 -11.29
N TRP A 211 -5.31 -6.68 -12.03
CA TRP A 211 -5.24 -6.70 -13.50
C TRP A 211 -5.42 -8.11 -14.10
N TYR A 212 -4.80 -9.12 -13.47
CA TYR A 212 -4.83 -10.49 -13.99
C TYR A 212 -6.26 -11.06 -14.06
N ARG A 213 -7.06 -10.82 -13.00
CA ARG A 213 -8.45 -11.29 -12.96
C ARG A 213 -9.32 -10.54 -13.98
N ILE A 214 -9.14 -9.20 -14.06
CA ILE A 214 -9.87 -8.35 -15.00
C ILE A 214 -9.52 -8.71 -16.45
N GLU A 215 -8.23 -8.82 -16.78
CA GLU A 215 -7.77 -9.18 -18.13
C GLU A 215 -8.13 -10.62 -18.50
N THR A 216 -8.19 -11.53 -17.53
CA THR A 216 -8.68 -12.90 -17.75
C THR A 216 -10.12 -12.87 -18.28
N TRP A 217 -11.02 -12.13 -17.63
CA TRP A 217 -12.38 -11.99 -18.13
C TRP A 217 -12.42 -11.40 -19.54
N LYS A 218 -11.64 -10.37 -19.80
CA LYS A 218 -11.55 -9.74 -21.11
C LYS A 218 -11.00 -10.70 -22.18
N ALA A 219 -10.01 -11.52 -21.84
CA ALA A 219 -9.49 -12.54 -22.75
C ALA A 219 -10.55 -13.57 -23.16
N TYR A 220 -11.45 -13.95 -22.24
CA TYR A 220 -12.52 -14.90 -22.51
C TYR A 220 -13.66 -14.36 -23.38
N GLU A 221 -13.70 -13.06 -23.68
CA GLU A 221 -14.60 -12.49 -24.72
C GLU A 221 -14.15 -12.85 -26.16
N ARG A 222 -12.91 -13.33 -26.32
CA ARG A 222 -12.40 -13.77 -27.62
C ARG A 222 -13.07 -15.09 -28.06
N PRO A 223 -13.04 -15.42 -29.35
CA PRO A 223 -13.52 -16.71 -29.85
C PRO A 223 -12.90 -17.91 -29.12
N GLU A 224 -13.67 -18.94 -28.88
CA GLU A 224 -13.21 -20.14 -28.18
C GLU A 224 -11.95 -20.77 -28.75
N SER A 225 -11.81 -20.73 -30.07
CA SER A 225 -10.63 -21.24 -30.77
C SER A 225 -9.34 -20.47 -30.48
N GLU A 226 -9.44 -19.28 -29.89
CA GLU A 226 -8.31 -18.40 -29.59
C GLU A 226 -7.91 -18.40 -28.09
N VAL A 227 -8.70 -19.06 -27.25
CA VAL A 227 -8.47 -19.11 -25.82
C VAL A 227 -8.46 -20.55 -25.33
N THR A 228 -7.27 -21.06 -25.06
CA THR A 228 -7.07 -22.45 -24.63
C THR A 228 -6.60 -22.49 -23.18
N GLY A 229 -6.50 -23.69 -22.61
CA GLY A 229 -5.76 -23.94 -21.37
C GLY A 229 -4.24 -23.96 -21.59
N ASN A 230 -3.50 -24.21 -20.54
CA ASN A 230 -2.05 -24.38 -20.57
C ASN A 230 -1.65 -25.85 -20.78
N PRO A 231 -0.35 -26.18 -20.95
CA PRO A 231 0.10 -27.58 -21.15
C PRO A 231 -0.26 -28.53 -19.98
N SER A 232 -0.41 -28.04 -18.74
CA SER A 232 -0.80 -28.91 -17.61
C SER A 232 -2.26 -29.36 -17.69
N ASP A 233 -3.09 -28.62 -18.41
CA ASP A 233 -4.49 -28.93 -18.67
C ASP A 233 -4.71 -29.56 -20.06
N ASP A 234 -3.66 -30.01 -20.72
CA ASP A 234 -3.69 -30.55 -22.11
C ASP A 234 -4.29 -29.56 -23.12
N TYR A 235 -4.09 -28.25 -22.85
CA TYR A 235 -4.68 -27.13 -23.61
C TYR A 235 -6.21 -27.05 -23.55
N GLU A 236 -6.86 -27.81 -22.68
CA GLU A 236 -8.30 -27.74 -22.50
C GLU A 236 -8.70 -26.36 -21.94
N ARG A 237 -9.68 -25.74 -22.59
CA ARG A 237 -10.20 -24.46 -22.17
C ARG A 237 -10.99 -24.61 -20.86
N ARG A 238 -10.68 -23.75 -19.87
CA ARG A 238 -11.47 -23.67 -18.64
C ARG A 238 -12.58 -22.64 -18.76
N ALA A 239 -13.59 -22.76 -17.91
CA ALA A 239 -14.62 -21.73 -17.81
C ALA A 239 -14.04 -20.44 -17.20
N PRO A 240 -14.54 -19.25 -17.60
CA PRO A 240 -14.16 -17.97 -16.97
C PRO A 240 -14.33 -18.02 -15.46
N GLY A 241 -13.40 -17.41 -14.72
CA GLY A 241 -13.44 -17.36 -13.26
C GLY A 241 -12.98 -18.64 -12.54
N THR A 242 -12.60 -19.70 -13.24
CA THR A 242 -12.12 -20.96 -12.64
C THR A 242 -10.60 -21.06 -12.48
N ALA A 243 -9.87 -19.97 -12.73
CA ALA A 243 -8.42 -19.93 -12.58
C ALA A 243 -7.91 -20.03 -11.14
N GLY A 244 -8.79 -19.95 -10.14
CA GLY A 244 -8.42 -20.03 -8.73
C GLY A 244 -7.86 -21.39 -8.32
N MET A 245 -7.16 -21.42 -7.17
CA MET A 245 -6.50 -22.61 -6.61
C MET A 245 -7.43 -23.50 -5.78
N ARG A 246 -8.74 -23.23 -5.70
CA ARG A 246 -9.70 -24.00 -4.90
C ARG A 246 -9.67 -25.50 -5.17
N GLU A 247 -9.44 -25.88 -6.42
CA GLU A 247 -9.40 -27.27 -6.86
C GLU A 247 -7.99 -27.86 -6.84
N GLY A 248 -6.98 -27.05 -6.60
CA GLY A 248 -5.59 -27.51 -6.54
C GLY A 248 -5.38 -28.42 -5.33
N VAL A 249 -4.60 -29.48 -5.52
CA VAL A 249 -4.25 -30.42 -4.46
C VAL A 249 -2.77 -30.28 -4.10
N ARG A 250 -1.91 -30.11 -5.09
CA ARG A 250 -0.48 -29.84 -4.86
C ARG A 250 -0.17 -28.35 -4.66
N TYR A 251 -1.17 -27.50 -4.75
CA TYR A 251 -1.10 -26.08 -4.40
C TYR A 251 -2.31 -25.74 -3.55
N GLN A 252 -2.21 -26.01 -2.24
CA GLN A 252 -3.34 -25.88 -1.33
C GLN A 252 -2.89 -25.74 0.13
N MET A 253 -3.74 -25.17 0.94
CA MET A 253 -3.57 -25.13 2.39
C MET A 253 -3.93 -26.48 3.01
N TYR A 254 -3.10 -26.93 3.97
CA TYR A 254 -3.32 -28.13 4.74
C TYR A 254 -3.22 -27.85 6.23
N GLU A 255 -4.06 -28.56 7.03
CA GLU A 255 -3.96 -28.55 8.48
C GLU A 255 -2.68 -29.28 8.90
N ALA A 256 -1.86 -28.62 9.70
CA ALA A 256 -0.76 -29.22 10.45
C ALA A 256 -1.21 -29.56 11.87
N ALA A 257 -0.33 -30.13 12.69
CA ALA A 257 -0.67 -30.49 14.07
C ALA A 257 -1.05 -29.30 14.97
N ASP A 258 -0.58 -28.07 14.62
CA ASP A 258 -0.73 -26.86 15.43
C ASP A 258 -1.21 -25.63 14.64
N GLY A 259 -1.61 -25.79 13.39
CA GLY A 259 -2.03 -24.68 12.53
C GLY A 259 -2.19 -25.12 11.09
N HIS A 260 -1.74 -24.28 10.15
CA HIS A 260 -1.86 -24.53 8.72
C HIS A 260 -0.53 -24.26 8.01
N VAL A 261 -0.32 -24.96 6.91
CA VAL A 261 0.76 -24.69 5.94
C VAL A 261 0.19 -24.58 4.54
N LEU A 262 0.86 -23.79 3.69
CA LEU A 262 0.60 -23.76 2.25
C LEU A 262 1.61 -24.68 1.55
N PHE A 263 1.13 -25.74 0.94
CA PHE A 263 1.91 -26.67 0.12
C PHE A 263 1.86 -26.25 -1.35
N MET A 264 2.99 -26.15 -2.02
CA MET A 264 3.11 -25.56 -3.36
C MET A 264 3.94 -26.44 -4.31
N ALA A 265 3.90 -27.76 -4.19
CA ALA A 265 4.69 -28.70 -5.00
C ALA A 265 4.03 -29.02 -6.34
N SER A 266 3.79 -28.01 -7.16
CA SER A 266 3.17 -28.14 -8.48
C SER A 266 4.15 -28.68 -9.55
N GLU A 267 5.43 -28.36 -9.42
CA GLU A 267 6.49 -28.86 -10.28
C GLU A 267 6.84 -30.31 -9.92
N GLN A 268 7.03 -31.13 -10.94
CA GLN A 268 7.28 -32.57 -10.76
C GLN A 268 8.46 -32.86 -9.84
N ALA A 269 9.52 -32.06 -9.90
CA ALA A 269 10.71 -32.23 -9.04
C ALA A 269 10.38 -32.00 -7.56
N PHE A 270 9.67 -30.93 -7.22
CA PHE A 270 9.25 -30.64 -5.86
C PHE A 270 8.28 -31.68 -5.30
N TRP A 271 7.37 -32.16 -6.14
CA TRP A 271 6.45 -33.25 -5.80
C TRP A 271 7.21 -34.55 -5.49
N LYS A 272 8.19 -34.91 -6.33
CA LYS A 272 9.04 -36.08 -6.10
C LYS A 272 9.81 -35.96 -4.78
N ASN A 273 10.46 -34.82 -4.55
CA ASN A 273 11.20 -34.56 -3.33
C ASN A 273 10.33 -34.71 -2.08
N PHE A 274 9.12 -34.18 -2.14
CA PHE A 274 8.14 -34.32 -1.05
C PHE A 274 7.84 -35.81 -0.79
N CYS A 275 7.46 -36.55 -1.81
CA CYS A 275 7.10 -37.97 -1.68
C CYS A 275 8.26 -38.82 -1.15
N GLU A 276 9.47 -38.57 -1.61
CA GLU A 276 10.69 -39.23 -1.14
C GLU A 276 10.94 -38.90 0.33
N GLY A 277 10.88 -37.62 0.69
CA GLY A 277 11.14 -37.15 2.06
C GLY A 277 10.13 -37.66 3.09
N VAL A 278 8.84 -37.83 2.72
CA VAL A 278 7.82 -38.42 3.62
C VAL A 278 7.75 -39.94 3.50
N GLY A 279 8.57 -40.60 2.69
CA GLY A 279 8.59 -42.03 2.50
C GLY A 279 7.35 -42.59 1.78
N ARG A 280 6.71 -41.79 0.90
CA ARG A 280 5.48 -42.13 0.18
C ARG A 280 5.69 -42.05 -1.33
N MET A 281 6.74 -42.74 -1.81
CA MET A 281 7.00 -42.84 -3.26
C MET A 281 5.87 -43.49 -4.05
N ASP A 282 5.03 -44.31 -3.39
CA ASP A 282 3.78 -44.83 -3.94
C ASP A 282 2.85 -43.73 -4.49
N LEU A 283 2.80 -42.56 -3.81
CA LEU A 283 2.01 -41.41 -4.28
C LEU A 283 2.61 -40.78 -5.53
N TYR A 284 3.95 -40.71 -5.62
CA TYR A 284 4.62 -40.21 -6.81
C TYR A 284 4.44 -41.17 -8.00
N GLU A 285 4.59 -42.47 -7.78
CA GLU A 285 4.39 -43.49 -8.82
C GLU A 285 2.96 -43.50 -9.40
N ARG A 286 1.98 -43.30 -8.51
CA ARG A 286 0.57 -43.26 -8.90
C ARG A 286 0.16 -41.93 -9.56
N TRP A 287 0.72 -40.83 -9.12
CA TRP A 287 0.43 -39.47 -9.60
C TRP A 287 1.70 -38.66 -9.83
N PRO A 288 2.52 -39.02 -10.82
CA PRO A 288 3.84 -38.40 -11.00
C PRO A 288 3.78 -36.91 -11.35
N GLY A 289 2.63 -36.45 -11.87
CA GLY A 289 2.46 -35.10 -12.38
C GLY A 289 3.07 -34.90 -13.76
N LYS A 290 2.90 -33.70 -14.28
CA LYS A 290 3.45 -33.26 -15.59
C LYS A 290 4.71 -32.44 -15.37
N PRO A 291 5.59 -32.29 -16.40
CA PRO A 291 6.82 -31.47 -16.28
C PRO A 291 6.58 -30.01 -15.91
N TYR A 292 5.46 -29.44 -16.36
CA TYR A 292 5.01 -28.09 -16.00
C TYR A 292 4.21 -28.09 -14.70
N ALA A 293 3.88 -26.91 -14.21
CA ALA A 293 3.06 -26.73 -13.01
C ALA A 293 1.75 -27.54 -13.10
N ASP A 294 1.68 -28.61 -12.31
CA ASP A 294 0.54 -29.52 -12.23
C ASP A 294 -0.01 -29.50 -10.81
N HIS A 295 -1.15 -28.89 -10.63
CA HIS A 295 -1.78 -28.74 -9.32
C HIS A 295 -2.58 -29.98 -8.89
N ALA A 296 -2.62 -31.06 -9.65
CA ALA A 296 -3.41 -32.27 -9.43
C ALA A 296 -4.90 -31.94 -9.11
N ARG A 297 -5.49 -31.05 -9.93
CA ARG A 297 -6.83 -30.52 -9.69
C ARG A 297 -7.88 -31.60 -9.55
N ASN A 298 -8.78 -31.41 -8.59
CA ASN A 298 -9.90 -32.32 -8.29
C ASN A 298 -9.50 -33.76 -7.91
N ASN A 299 -8.21 -34.05 -7.68
CA ASN A 299 -7.75 -35.35 -7.23
C ASN A 299 -8.07 -35.55 -5.75
N ARG A 300 -9.31 -35.95 -5.44
CA ARG A 300 -9.80 -36.09 -4.06
C ARG A 300 -9.08 -37.17 -3.27
N GLU A 301 -8.61 -38.22 -3.94
CA GLU A 301 -7.89 -39.30 -3.28
C GLU A 301 -6.52 -38.82 -2.81
N LEU A 302 -5.76 -38.16 -3.69
CA LEU A 302 -4.49 -37.53 -3.30
C LEU A 302 -4.70 -36.46 -2.21
N GLN A 303 -5.77 -35.68 -2.31
CA GLN A 303 -6.08 -34.66 -1.29
C GLN A 303 -6.29 -35.29 0.10
N HIS A 304 -6.94 -36.44 0.15
CA HIS A 304 -7.15 -37.17 1.40
C HIS A 304 -5.81 -37.67 1.98
N GLU A 305 -4.96 -38.29 1.15
CA GLU A 305 -3.64 -38.74 1.58
C GLU A 305 -2.80 -37.59 2.14
N LEU A 306 -2.74 -36.46 1.43
CA LEU A 306 -1.99 -35.29 1.88
C LEU A 306 -2.53 -34.70 3.19
N ARG A 307 -3.85 -34.67 3.38
CA ARG A 307 -4.44 -34.21 4.66
C ARG A 307 -3.95 -35.04 5.85
N GLU A 308 -3.87 -36.36 5.71
CA GLU A 308 -3.40 -37.22 6.78
C GLU A 308 -1.88 -37.09 7.00
N ILE A 309 -1.12 -36.90 5.93
CA ILE A 309 0.33 -36.65 6.04
C ILE A 309 0.61 -35.35 6.76
N PHE A 310 -0.04 -34.23 6.37
CA PHE A 310 0.23 -32.92 6.95
C PHE A 310 -0.12 -32.81 8.43
N LYS A 311 -1.07 -33.57 8.95
CA LYS A 311 -1.40 -33.62 10.38
C LYS A 311 -0.30 -34.21 11.26
N THR A 312 0.69 -34.87 10.68
CA THR A 312 1.74 -35.59 11.43
C THR A 312 2.82 -34.72 12.03
N LYS A 313 2.94 -33.48 11.64
CA LYS A 313 3.98 -32.52 12.09
C LYS A 313 3.38 -31.16 12.36
N THR A 314 4.05 -30.35 13.15
CA THR A 314 3.76 -28.93 13.34
C THR A 314 4.06 -28.12 12.08
N ALA A 315 3.49 -26.91 11.96
CA ALA A 315 3.79 -26.01 10.85
C ALA A 315 5.30 -25.69 10.75
N ALA A 316 5.96 -25.45 11.88
CA ALA A 316 7.39 -25.19 11.93
C ALA A 316 8.23 -26.39 11.45
N GLU A 317 7.86 -27.61 11.86
CA GLU A 317 8.54 -28.85 11.41
C GLU A 317 8.33 -29.06 9.89
N TRP A 318 7.15 -28.74 9.33
CA TRP A 318 6.91 -28.82 7.90
C TRP A 318 7.71 -27.80 7.10
N ILE A 319 7.91 -26.59 7.61
CA ILE A 319 8.75 -25.56 6.96
C ILE A 319 10.22 -26.02 6.97
N ALA A 320 10.70 -26.54 8.09
CA ALA A 320 12.06 -27.09 8.19
C ALA A 320 12.25 -28.27 7.23
N PHE A 321 11.30 -29.20 7.17
CA PHE A 321 11.28 -30.32 6.23
C PHE A 321 11.28 -29.83 4.77
N GLY A 322 10.46 -28.84 4.42
CA GLY A 322 10.41 -28.28 3.07
C GLY A 322 11.76 -27.73 2.62
N ASN A 323 12.50 -27.06 3.51
CA ASN A 323 13.84 -26.58 3.24
C ASN A 323 14.85 -27.75 3.08
N GLU A 324 14.76 -28.77 3.92
CA GLU A 324 15.67 -29.92 3.90
C GLU A 324 15.56 -30.72 2.59
N VAL A 325 14.32 -31.03 2.17
CA VAL A 325 14.09 -31.85 0.97
C VAL A 325 13.91 -31.03 -0.30
N ASN A 326 14.05 -29.71 -0.23
CA ASN A 326 13.85 -28.79 -1.35
C ASN A 326 12.44 -28.95 -1.99
N THR A 327 11.41 -28.73 -1.16
CA THR A 327 10.00 -28.67 -1.61
C THR A 327 9.31 -27.46 -1.00
N PRO A 328 8.51 -26.68 -1.74
CA PRO A 328 7.95 -25.44 -1.23
C PRO A 328 6.78 -25.69 -0.26
N ILE A 329 7.02 -25.38 1.00
CA ILE A 329 6.01 -25.35 2.07
C ILE A 329 6.18 -24.00 2.80
N ALA A 330 5.11 -23.22 2.87
CA ALA A 330 5.11 -21.91 3.52
C ALA A 330 4.21 -21.88 4.75
N PRO A 331 4.53 -21.02 5.74
CA PRO A 331 3.64 -20.78 6.87
C PRO A 331 2.34 -20.09 6.40
N VAL A 332 1.25 -20.35 7.12
CA VAL A 332 -0.02 -19.64 6.97
C VAL A 332 -0.26 -18.81 8.22
N ASN A 333 -0.02 -17.52 8.10
CA ASN A 333 -0.17 -16.58 9.20
C ASN A 333 -1.53 -15.87 9.19
N SER A 334 -2.01 -15.51 10.37
CA SER A 334 -3.03 -14.49 10.60
C SER A 334 -2.38 -13.14 10.86
N ALA A 335 -3.17 -12.06 10.88
CA ALA A 335 -2.68 -10.73 11.29
C ALA A 335 -2.05 -10.72 12.69
N ARG A 336 -2.50 -11.64 13.58
CA ARG A 336 -1.91 -11.78 14.90
C ARG A 336 -0.60 -12.59 14.88
N SER A 337 -0.60 -13.75 14.24
CA SER A 337 0.54 -14.68 14.30
C SER A 337 1.75 -14.22 13.49
N ILE A 338 1.53 -13.40 12.44
CA ILE A 338 2.65 -12.86 11.64
C ILE A 338 3.61 -12.03 12.46
N ALA A 339 3.13 -11.34 13.50
CA ALA A 339 3.97 -10.56 14.42
C ALA A 339 5.01 -11.43 15.17
N ASP A 340 4.73 -12.72 15.32
CA ASP A 340 5.57 -13.71 15.99
C ASP A 340 6.40 -14.55 15.01
N ASP A 341 6.16 -14.42 13.70
CA ASP A 341 6.89 -15.14 12.65
C ASP A 341 8.38 -14.72 12.65
N PRO A 342 9.32 -15.69 12.65
CA PRO A 342 10.75 -15.36 12.70
C PRO A 342 11.24 -14.58 11.49
N GLN A 343 10.72 -14.82 10.30
CA GLN A 343 11.06 -14.06 9.09
C GLN A 343 10.56 -12.61 9.18
N PHE A 344 9.35 -12.42 9.73
CA PHE A 344 8.79 -11.09 9.94
C PHE A 344 9.63 -10.32 10.96
N ARG A 345 9.94 -10.92 12.11
CA ARG A 345 10.76 -10.28 13.15
C ARG A 345 12.15 -9.89 12.69
N ASP A 346 12.77 -10.69 11.84
CA ASP A 346 14.09 -10.39 11.28
C ASP A 346 14.05 -9.25 10.26
N ARG A 347 13.07 -9.28 9.35
CA ARG A 347 13.00 -8.32 8.24
C ARG A 347 12.19 -7.06 8.53
N PHE A 348 11.29 -7.12 9.50
CA PHE A 348 10.42 -6.02 9.93
C PHE A 348 10.52 -5.82 11.44
N PRO A 349 11.70 -5.42 11.97
CA PRO A 349 11.82 -5.15 13.39
C PRO A 349 10.87 -4.01 13.76
N TRP A 350 10.01 -4.25 14.74
CA TRP A 350 9.06 -3.26 15.22
C TRP A 350 9.78 -1.97 15.63
N ILE A 351 9.29 -0.84 15.13
CA ILE A 351 9.66 0.47 15.64
C ILE A 351 8.84 0.65 16.93
N PRO A 352 9.49 0.83 18.09
CA PRO A 352 8.81 0.72 19.37
C PRO A 352 7.87 1.91 19.65
N ALA A 353 6.79 1.65 20.39
CA ALA A 353 5.82 2.66 20.84
C ALA A 353 6.46 3.84 21.59
N SER A 354 7.57 3.61 22.32
CA SER A 354 8.33 4.67 22.98
C SER A 354 8.87 5.74 22.02
N ARG A 355 8.96 5.43 20.73
CA ARG A 355 9.40 6.36 19.69
C ARG A 355 8.22 6.96 18.92
N LEU A 356 7.26 6.14 18.49
CA LEU A 356 6.21 6.56 17.55
C LEU A 356 4.83 6.75 18.21
N GLY A 357 4.67 6.35 19.47
CA GLY A 357 3.38 6.35 20.17
C GLY A 357 2.66 4.99 20.09
N ALA A 358 2.92 4.18 19.07
CA ALA A 358 2.49 2.80 18.94
C ALA A 358 3.64 1.96 18.37
N ASP A 359 3.60 0.64 18.56
CA ASP A 359 4.50 -0.24 17.83
C ASP A 359 4.09 -0.28 16.36
N GLU A 360 5.00 0.08 15.46
CA GLU A 360 4.72 0.20 14.03
C GLU A 360 5.70 -0.63 13.19
N ILE A 361 5.22 -1.11 12.04
CA ILE A 361 6.09 -1.77 11.05
C ILE A 361 6.87 -0.73 10.25
N PRO A 362 8.15 -0.98 9.94
CA PRO A 362 8.95 -0.11 9.10
C PRO A 362 8.50 -0.18 7.62
N LEU A 363 9.01 0.74 6.82
CA LEU A 363 8.91 0.63 5.36
C LEU A 363 9.67 -0.64 4.89
N PRO A 364 9.07 -1.49 4.02
CA PRO A 364 9.69 -2.73 3.54
C PRO A 364 10.76 -2.49 2.46
N VAL A 365 11.64 -1.53 2.68
CA VAL A 365 12.73 -1.17 1.77
C VAL A 365 14.05 -1.29 2.52
N HIS A 366 15.00 -2.02 1.93
CA HIS A 366 16.35 -2.18 2.47
C HIS A 366 17.36 -1.70 1.43
N VAL A 367 18.13 -0.67 1.76
CA VAL A 367 19.31 -0.28 0.98
C VAL A 367 20.48 -1.10 1.51
N LEU A 368 20.99 -2.02 0.70
CA LEU A 368 22.02 -2.96 1.16
C LEU A 368 23.33 -2.22 1.52
N GLY A 369 23.75 -2.36 2.76
CA GLY A 369 24.94 -1.71 3.29
C GLY A 369 24.70 -0.31 3.88
N GLU A 370 23.46 0.14 3.89
CA GLU A 370 23.08 1.43 4.48
C GLU A 370 21.93 1.22 5.47
N GLU A 371 21.86 2.09 6.48
CA GLU A 371 20.70 2.17 7.37
C GLU A 371 19.80 3.32 6.92
N LEU A 372 18.50 3.05 6.79
CA LEU A 372 17.54 4.11 6.54
C LEU A 372 17.33 4.97 7.80
N PRO A 373 16.96 6.25 7.66
CA PRO A 373 16.65 7.09 8.80
C PRO A 373 15.48 6.51 9.59
N GLU A 374 15.59 6.55 10.90
CA GLU A 374 14.48 6.16 11.73
C GLU A 374 13.42 7.28 11.76
N PRO A 375 12.15 6.98 11.45
CA PRO A 375 11.11 8.00 11.43
C PRO A 375 10.87 8.59 12.83
N THR A 376 10.51 9.86 12.86
CA THR A 376 9.98 10.52 14.05
C THR A 376 8.49 10.22 14.21
N ARG A 377 7.94 10.40 15.40
CA ARG A 377 6.50 10.23 15.63
C ARG A 377 5.68 11.18 14.76
N ALA A 378 4.41 10.81 14.56
CA ALA A 378 3.44 11.71 13.93
C ALA A 378 3.34 13.04 14.69
N PRO A 379 3.31 14.19 14.00
CA PRO A 379 3.29 15.50 14.64
C PRO A 379 1.92 15.81 15.24
N LYS A 380 1.89 16.64 16.29
CA LYS A 380 0.66 17.31 16.72
C LYS A 380 0.25 18.37 15.71
N VAL A 381 -1.02 18.80 15.77
CA VAL A 381 -1.53 19.86 14.89
C VAL A 381 -0.68 21.12 15.02
N GLY A 382 -0.11 21.58 13.92
CA GLY A 382 0.68 22.82 13.84
C GLY A 382 1.99 22.80 14.63
N GLU A 383 2.45 21.62 15.08
CA GLU A 383 3.64 21.47 15.93
C GLU A 383 4.88 22.20 15.39
N HIS A 384 5.01 22.28 14.07
CA HIS A 384 6.18 22.84 13.42
C HIS A 384 5.90 24.17 12.70
N THR A 385 4.73 24.78 12.92
CA THR A 385 4.34 25.99 12.18
C THR A 385 5.37 27.09 12.31
N ASP A 386 5.71 27.49 13.53
CA ASP A 386 6.64 28.59 13.77
C ASP A 386 8.07 28.28 13.30
N GLU A 387 8.53 27.05 13.55
CA GLU A 387 9.82 26.53 13.08
C GLU A 387 9.92 26.62 11.55
N VAL A 388 8.92 26.09 10.83
CA VAL A 388 8.93 26.10 9.36
C VAL A 388 8.88 27.52 8.80
N LEU A 389 8.07 28.40 9.39
CA LEU A 389 8.00 29.79 8.93
C LEU A 389 9.32 30.54 9.20
N ALA A 390 9.96 30.30 10.31
CA ALA A 390 11.25 30.95 10.64
C ALA A 390 12.41 30.31 9.85
N ASP A 391 12.60 29.00 9.94
CA ASP A 391 13.82 28.34 9.47
C ASP A 391 13.80 27.99 8.00
N VAL A 392 12.60 27.68 7.43
CA VAL A 392 12.46 27.34 6.02
C VAL A 392 12.16 28.57 5.17
N LEU A 393 11.25 29.46 5.65
CA LEU A 393 10.86 30.65 4.89
C LEU A 393 11.62 31.90 5.29
N GLY A 394 12.38 31.89 6.39
CA GLY A 394 13.13 33.05 6.87
C GLY A 394 12.25 34.21 7.35
N TYR A 395 11.05 33.88 7.85
CA TYR A 395 10.13 34.93 8.33
C TYR A 395 10.57 35.47 9.68
N GLU A 396 10.58 36.80 9.76
CA GLU A 396 10.83 37.48 11.04
C GLU A 396 9.69 37.20 12.05
N PRO A 397 9.98 37.16 13.35
CA PRO A 397 8.96 36.93 14.39
C PRO A 397 7.76 37.87 14.31
N SER A 398 7.96 39.12 13.91
CA SER A 398 6.88 40.10 13.72
C SER A 398 5.90 39.72 12.61
N ARG A 399 6.43 39.13 11.50
CA ARG A 399 5.58 38.62 10.40
C ARG A 399 4.77 37.40 10.85
N ILE A 400 5.38 36.47 11.58
CA ILE A 400 4.69 35.30 12.12
C ILE A 400 3.57 35.74 13.09
N ALA A 401 3.82 36.70 13.96
CA ALA A 401 2.82 37.25 14.85
C ALA A 401 1.64 37.89 14.10
N ALA A 402 1.92 38.68 13.05
CA ALA A 402 0.89 39.28 12.21
C ALA A 402 0.03 38.24 11.47
N LEU A 403 0.63 37.15 10.96
CA LEU A 403 -0.10 36.03 10.35
C LEU A 403 -1.00 35.31 11.34
N ARG A 404 -0.59 35.22 12.60
CA ARG A 404 -1.41 34.63 13.65
C ARG A 404 -2.57 35.55 14.03
N GLU A 405 -2.32 36.89 14.16
CA GLU A 405 -3.35 37.88 14.42
C GLU A 405 -4.40 37.97 13.28
N SER A 406 -3.98 37.78 12.03
CA SER A 406 -4.91 37.74 10.88
C SER A 406 -5.72 36.44 10.81
N GLY A 407 -5.42 35.44 11.63
CA GLY A 407 -6.05 34.12 11.58
C GLY A 407 -5.56 33.22 10.42
N ALA A 408 -4.43 33.55 9.80
CA ALA A 408 -3.87 32.75 8.73
C ALA A 408 -3.27 31.41 9.22
N LEU A 409 -2.74 31.42 10.45
CA LEU A 409 -2.08 30.23 11.04
C LEU A 409 -2.99 29.41 11.97
N GLY A 410 -4.16 29.91 12.35
CA GLY A 410 -5.06 29.26 13.30
C GLY A 410 -4.84 29.67 14.75
#